data_7b894946061df6bcfa308a585073c657
#
_entry.id   7b894946061df6bcfa308a585073c657
#
_cell.length_a   1.000
_cell.length_b   1.000
_cell.length_c   1.000
_cell.angle_alpha   90.00
_cell.angle_beta   90.00
_cell.angle_gamma   90.00
#
_symmetry.space_group_name_H-M   'P 1'
#
loop_
_entity.id
_entity.type
_entity.pdbx_description
1 polymer ?
#
loop_
_entity_poly.entity_id
_entity_poly.type
_entity_poly.pdbx_seq_one_letter_code
_entity_poly.pdbx_strand_id
1 'polypeptide(L)'
;MTLDKDDEAVRGALTRAIAKLGHAPSIEALAAELSRAPADVTRSLHRLADAHALLLHPGTDRPWVVHPFALSAGSCWVDTQHGGYWANCLYCACGIAASLSCDAHIHTRYGGEAEPVVFRVADGALVDTGDLFHLSTPAARWWDNVIFACASFQPFRSADAVDDWCRRHAMPKGAVLSLPQLWGFARDWYGSYLREPWRKRSAEEVRQVFQRHALTGPFWDVG
;
A
#
# COMPACT_ATOMS: atom_id res chain seq x y z
N MET A 1 15.26 3.16 -14.21
CA MET A 1 14.60 2.56 -15.40
C MET A 1 13.27 3.28 -15.60
N THR A 2 12.97 3.74 -16.81
CA THR A 2 11.70 4.43 -17.13
C THR A 2 10.70 3.38 -17.61
N LEU A 3 9.51 3.35 -17.02
CA LEU A 3 8.39 2.55 -17.49
C LEU A 3 7.80 3.17 -18.75
N ASP A 4 7.37 2.33 -19.68
CA ASP A 4 6.65 2.76 -20.86
C ASP A 4 5.11 2.70 -20.63
N LYS A 5 4.33 3.19 -21.61
CA LYS A 5 2.85 3.16 -21.52
C LYS A 5 2.28 1.75 -21.45
N ASP A 6 3.00 0.79 -21.98
CA ASP A 6 2.62 -0.62 -21.98
C ASP A 6 2.75 -1.22 -20.58
N ASP A 7 3.82 -0.90 -19.87
CA ASP A 7 4.03 -1.29 -18.48
C ASP A 7 2.96 -0.66 -17.57
N GLU A 8 2.67 0.62 -17.78
CA GLU A 8 1.64 1.33 -17.05
C GLU A 8 0.24 0.72 -17.28
N ALA A 9 -0.06 0.33 -18.53
CA ALA A 9 -1.31 -0.34 -18.86
C ALA A 9 -1.44 -1.71 -18.19
N VAL A 10 -0.35 -2.52 -18.17
CA VAL A 10 -0.31 -3.81 -17.47
C VAL A 10 -0.53 -3.61 -15.97
N ARG A 11 0.15 -2.63 -15.35
CA ARG A 11 -0.01 -2.32 -13.93
C ARG A 11 -1.44 -1.89 -13.59
N GLY A 12 -2.05 -1.03 -14.42
CA GLY A 12 -3.43 -0.57 -14.25
C GLY A 12 -4.45 -1.70 -14.39
N ALA A 13 -4.35 -2.52 -15.44
CA ALA A 13 -5.23 -3.65 -15.67
C ALA A 13 -5.12 -4.68 -14.53
N LEU A 14 -3.90 -5.02 -14.10
CA LEU A 14 -3.67 -5.90 -12.97
C LEU A 14 -4.34 -5.38 -11.69
N THR A 15 -4.21 -4.08 -11.39
CA THR A 15 -4.84 -3.47 -10.21
C THR A 15 -6.36 -3.58 -10.25
N ARG A 16 -6.97 -3.25 -11.39
CA ARG A 16 -8.43 -3.36 -11.58
C ARG A 16 -8.92 -4.81 -11.47
N ALA A 17 -8.17 -5.76 -12.06
CA ALA A 17 -8.50 -7.18 -11.96
C ALA A 17 -8.47 -7.66 -10.49
N ILE A 18 -7.43 -7.29 -9.72
CA ILE A 18 -7.33 -7.63 -8.30
C ILE A 18 -8.49 -7.02 -7.51
N ALA A 19 -8.83 -5.75 -7.75
CA ALA A 19 -9.94 -5.09 -7.09
C ALA A 19 -11.29 -5.78 -7.37
N LYS A 20 -11.46 -6.35 -8.57
CA LYS A 20 -12.69 -7.06 -8.98
C LYS A 20 -12.74 -8.51 -8.47
N LEU A 21 -11.61 -9.21 -8.46
CA LEU A 21 -11.52 -10.65 -8.22
C LEU A 21 -11.13 -11.03 -6.80
N GLY A 22 -10.50 -10.10 -6.05
CA GLY A 22 -9.85 -10.39 -4.76
C GLY A 22 -8.50 -11.11 -4.88
N HIS A 23 -8.06 -11.45 -6.09
CA HIS A 23 -6.79 -12.14 -6.36
C HIS A 23 -6.20 -11.71 -7.71
N ALA A 24 -4.94 -12.04 -7.97
CA ALA A 24 -4.33 -11.78 -9.28
C ALA A 24 -4.97 -12.66 -10.37
N PRO A 25 -5.26 -12.11 -11.57
CA PRO A 25 -5.60 -12.92 -12.75
C PRO A 25 -4.37 -13.74 -13.20
N SER A 26 -4.59 -14.75 -14.04
CA SER A 26 -3.47 -15.40 -14.73
C SER A 26 -2.82 -14.45 -15.75
N ILE A 27 -1.57 -14.74 -16.14
CA ILE A 27 -0.86 -13.96 -17.16
C ILE A 27 -1.63 -14.01 -18.48
N GLU A 28 -2.20 -15.17 -18.84
CA GLU A 28 -2.98 -15.37 -20.05
C GLU A 28 -4.27 -14.51 -20.03
N ALA A 29 -4.97 -14.47 -18.89
CA ALA A 29 -6.18 -13.67 -18.74
C ALA A 29 -5.85 -12.16 -18.87
N LEU A 30 -4.77 -11.70 -18.25
CA LEU A 30 -4.31 -10.33 -18.34
C LEU A 30 -3.84 -9.96 -19.76
N ALA A 31 -3.16 -10.89 -20.43
CA ALA A 31 -2.71 -10.76 -21.81
C ALA A 31 -3.92 -10.65 -22.77
N ALA A 32 -4.94 -11.48 -22.58
CA ALA A 32 -6.17 -11.43 -23.38
C ALA A 32 -6.90 -10.08 -23.19
N GLU A 33 -7.06 -9.60 -21.93
CA GLU A 33 -7.67 -8.30 -21.64
C GLU A 33 -6.96 -7.15 -22.37
N LEU A 34 -5.62 -7.20 -22.41
CA LEU A 34 -4.79 -6.17 -23.02
C LEU A 34 -4.53 -6.37 -24.52
N SER A 35 -5.05 -7.45 -25.13
CA SER A 35 -4.76 -7.84 -26.52
C SER A 35 -3.27 -7.96 -26.81
N ARG A 36 -2.50 -8.63 -25.92
CA ARG A 36 -1.04 -8.80 -25.96
C ARG A 36 -0.63 -10.26 -25.91
N ALA A 37 0.61 -10.55 -26.26
CA ALA A 37 1.19 -11.86 -26.02
C ALA A 37 1.51 -12.05 -24.52
N PRO A 38 1.26 -13.25 -23.93
CA PRO A 38 1.61 -13.52 -22.51
C PRO A 38 3.07 -13.21 -22.17
N ALA A 39 4.00 -13.49 -23.07
CA ALA A 39 5.41 -13.17 -22.89
C ALA A 39 5.70 -11.66 -22.77
N ASP A 40 4.89 -10.79 -23.42
CA ASP A 40 5.03 -9.34 -23.29
C ASP A 40 4.55 -8.86 -21.93
N VAL A 41 3.44 -9.43 -21.46
CA VAL A 41 2.92 -9.15 -20.11
C VAL A 41 3.93 -9.59 -19.04
N THR A 42 4.52 -10.77 -19.16
CA THR A 42 5.58 -11.24 -18.26
C THR A 42 6.75 -10.27 -18.23
N ARG A 43 7.25 -9.83 -19.39
CA ARG A 43 8.33 -8.82 -19.44
C ARG A 43 7.95 -7.50 -18.77
N SER A 44 6.71 -7.05 -18.96
CA SER A 44 6.21 -5.84 -18.29
C SER A 44 6.16 -6.04 -16.76
N LEU A 45 5.72 -7.19 -16.25
CA LEU A 45 5.72 -7.48 -14.81
C LEU A 45 7.12 -7.40 -14.20
N HIS A 46 8.14 -7.92 -14.87
CA HIS A 46 9.53 -7.81 -14.42
C HIS A 46 10.02 -6.35 -14.43
N ARG A 47 9.78 -5.58 -15.52
CA ARG A 47 10.15 -4.16 -15.56
C ARG A 47 9.44 -3.35 -14.46
N LEU A 48 8.18 -3.66 -14.18
CA LEU A 48 7.42 -3.04 -13.09
C LEU A 48 8.02 -3.38 -11.73
N ALA A 49 8.46 -4.62 -11.53
CA ALA A 49 9.13 -5.03 -10.29
C ALA A 49 10.47 -4.30 -10.12
N ASP A 50 11.32 -4.28 -11.15
CA ASP A 50 12.59 -3.55 -11.15
C ASP A 50 12.41 -2.04 -10.94
N ALA A 51 11.28 -1.48 -11.39
CA ALA A 51 10.92 -0.08 -11.20
C ALA A 51 10.22 0.19 -9.86
N HIS A 52 10.13 -0.78 -8.95
CA HIS A 52 9.44 -0.61 -7.65
C HIS A 52 7.96 -0.24 -7.79
N ALA A 53 7.28 -0.77 -8.79
CA ALA A 53 5.84 -0.54 -9.01
C ALA A 53 4.96 -1.69 -8.52
N LEU A 54 5.55 -2.87 -8.34
CA LEU A 54 4.95 -4.06 -7.72
C LEU A 54 6.07 -4.98 -7.19
N LEU A 55 5.67 -6.08 -6.55
CA LEU A 55 6.59 -7.18 -6.19
C LEU A 55 6.11 -8.48 -6.82
N LEU A 56 7.06 -9.27 -7.28
CA LEU A 56 6.84 -10.66 -7.67
C LEU A 56 7.28 -11.60 -6.54
N HIS A 57 6.67 -12.77 -6.45
CA HIS A 57 7.20 -13.84 -5.60
C HIS A 57 8.61 -14.21 -6.07
N PRO A 58 9.57 -14.37 -5.16
CA PRO A 58 10.95 -14.67 -5.51
C PRO A 58 11.07 -15.85 -6.48
N GLY A 59 11.80 -15.65 -7.57
CA GLY A 59 12.06 -16.67 -8.60
C GLY A 59 10.84 -17.05 -9.46
N THR A 60 9.79 -16.22 -9.49
CA THR A 60 8.58 -16.47 -10.29
C THR A 60 8.09 -15.22 -11.00
N ASP A 61 7.17 -15.40 -11.96
CA ASP A 61 6.46 -14.32 -12.65
C ASP A 61 5.14 -13.91 -11.94
N ARG A 62 4.88 -14.46 -10.74
CA ARG A 62 3.60 -14.27 -10.04
C ARG A 62 3.63 -12.99 -9.20
N PRO A 63 2.68 -12.06 -9.39
CA PRO A 63 2.54 -10.91 -8.52
C PRO A 63 2.34 -11.32 -7.04
N TRP A 64 3.07 -10.67 -6.14
CA TRP A 64 2.98 -10.86 -4.70
C TRP A 64 2.36 -9.65 -4.01
N VAL A 65 2.82 -8.44 -4.38
CA VAL A 65 2.25 -7.19 -3.86
C VAL A 65 2.03 -6.24 -5.02
N VAL A 66 0.82 -5.76 -5.14
CA VAL A 66 0.40 -4.77 -6.14
C VAL A 66 -0.27 -3.63 -5.36
N HIS A 67 0.56 -2.80 -4.70
CA HIS A 67 0.06 -1.79 -3.77
C HIS A 67 -1.16 -1.05 -4.31
N PRO A 68 -2.23 -0.90 -3.49
CA PRO A 68 -2.27 -1.18 -2.04
C PRO A 68 -2.58 -2.64 -1.67
N PHE A 69 -2.81 -3.54 -2.62
CA PHE A 69 -3.19 -4.93 -2.40
C PHE A 69 -1.99 -5.83 -2.12
N ALA A 70 -2.10 -6.70 -1.11
CA ALA A 70 -1.25 -7.86 -0.92
C ALA A 70 -1.97 -9.11 -1.46
N LEU A 71 -1.24 -10.00 -2.14
CA LEU A 71 -1.79 -11.21 -2.76
C LEU A 71 -1.47 -12.48 -1.94
N SER A 72 -1.04 -12.26 -0.71
CA SER A 72 -0.88 -13.25 0.36
C SER A 72 -1.33 -12.63 1.67
N ALA A 73 -1.50 -13.42 2.72
CA ALA A 73 -1.84 -12.93 4.04
C ALA A 73 -0.86 -11.82 4.47
N GLY A 74 -1.41 -10.66 4.79
CA GLY A 74 -0.70 -9.47 5.30
C GLY A 74 -1.12 -9.15 6.73
N SER A 75 -0.64 -8.02 7.26
CA SER A 75 -0.96 -7.58 8.63
C SER A 75 -2.38 -7.02 8.78
N CYS A 76 -3.05 -6.71 7.68
CA CYS A 76 -4.41 -6.19 7.67
C CYS A 76 -5.32 -6.99 6.73
N TRP A 77 -6.54 -7.29 7.20
CA TRP A 77 -7.63 -7.75 6.37
C TRP A 77 -8.66 -6.63 6.22
N VAL A 78 -9.06 -6.34 5.00
CA VAL A 78 -9.97 -5.25 4.66
C VAL A 78 -11.28 -5.85 4.15
N ASP A 79 -12.34 -5.75 4.94
CA ASP A 79 -13.69 -6.15 4.58
C ASP A 79 -14.43 -4.98 3.94
N THR A 80 -15.00 -5.17 2.75
CA THR A 80 -15.78 -4.18 2.01
C THR A 80 -17.02 -4.82 1.39
N GLN A 81 -17.95 -4.00 0.91
CA GLN A 81 -19.09 -4.50 0.11
C GLN A 81 -18.67 -5.16 -1.22
N HIS A 82 -17.43 -4.96 -1.68
CA HIS A 82 -16.91 -5.55 -2.92
C HIS A 82 -16.14 -6.85 -2.68
N GLY A 83 -15.93 -7.24 -1.43
CA GLY A 83 -15.18 -8.41 -1.02
C GLY A 83 -14.10 -8.09 0.00
N GLY A 84 -13.30 -9.09 0.33
CA GLY A 84 -12.21 -8.98 1.29
C GLY A 84 -10.84 -8.97 0.61
N TYR A 85 -9.91 -8.20 1.17
CA TYR A 85 -8.57 -8.00 0.60
C TYR A 85 -7.50 -8.01 1.68
N TRP A 86 -6.34 -8.58 1.37
CA TRP A 86 -5.16 -8.43 2.21
C TRP A 86 -4.41 -7.13 1.91
N ALA A 87 -3.87 -6.52 2.96
CA ALA A 87 -2.94 -5.40 2.89
C ALA A 87 -1.74 -5.63 3.82
N ASN A 88 -0.57 -5.12 3.43
CA ASN A 88 0.66 -5.32 4.19
C ASN A 88 0.77 -4.42 5.43
N CYS A 89 0.02 -3.33 5.51
CA CYS A 89 -0.06 -2.42 6.66
C CYS A 89 -1.34 -1.58 6.63
N LEU A 90 -1.61 -0.85 7.70
CA LEU A 90 -2.81 0.01 7.80
C LEU A 90 -2.84 1.11 6.72
N TYR A 91 -1.69 1.67 6.32
CA TYR A 91 -1.62 2.62 5.20
C TYR A 91 -2.11 2.00 3.87
N CYS A 92 -1.67 0.78 3.56
CA CYS A 92 -2.15 0.05 2.38
C CYS A 92 -3.63 -0.31 2.52
N ALA A 93 -4.10 -0.70 3.71
CA ALA A 93 -5.50 -1.01 3.98
C ALA A 93 -6.41 0.20 3.75
N CYS A 94 -6.02 1.38 4.26
CA CYS A 94 -6.67 2.66 3.94
C CYS A 94 -6.65 2.94 2.43
N GLY A 95 -5.54 2.60 1.76
CA GLY A 95 -5.39 2.73 0.31
C GLY A 95 -6.37 1.87 -0.48
N ILE A 96 -6.67 0.65 -0.01
CA ILE A 96 -7.70 -0.22 -0.61
C ILE A 96 -9.07 0.46 -0.53
N ALA A 97 -9.51 0.87 0.66
CA ALA A 97 -10.78 1.54 0.85
C ALA A 97 -10.90 2.83 0.01
N ALA A 98 -9.82 3.64 -0.03
CA ALA A 98 -9.75 4.85 -0.84
C ALA A 98 -9.84 4.56 -2.34
N SER A 99 -9.15 3.53 -2.84
CA SER A 99 -9.19 3.13 -4.25
C SER A 99 -10.57 2.66 -4.67
N LEU A 100 -11.22 1.84 -3.82
CA LEU A 100 -12.57 1.34 -4.04
C LEU A 100 -13.66 2.39 -3.79
N SER A 101 -13.32 3.51 -3.14
CA SER A 101 -14.25 4.58 -2.74
C SER A 101 -15.45 4.03 -1.96
N CYS A 102 -15.21 3.16 -0.99
CA CYS A 102 -16.24 2.51 -0.21
C CYS A 102 -15.91 2.46 1.28
N ASP A 103 -16.94 2.20 2.08
CA ASP A 103 -16.79 1.88 3.50
C ASP A 103 -16.05 0.55 3.66
N ALA A 104 -15.32 0.43 4.78
CA ALA A 104 -14.53 -0.75 5.06
C ALA A 104 -14.36 -1.00 6.57
N HIS A 105 -14.18 -2.27 6.94
CA HIS A 105 -13.66 -2.68 8.23
C HIS A 105 -12.25 -3.23 8.05
N ILE A 106 -11.28 -2.65 8.73
CA ILE A 106 -9.87 -3.00 8.62
C ILE A 106 -9.45 -3.73 9.89
N HIS A 107 -9.32 -5.04 9.80
CA HIS A 107 -8.90 -5.90 10.91
C HIS A 107 -7.39 -5.97 10.95
N THR A 108 -6.80 -5.64 12.09
CA THR A 108 -5.36 -5.68 12.33
C THR A 108 -5.05 -5.88 13.82
N ARG A 109 -3.83 -5.57 14.25
CA ARG A 109 -3.36 -5.71 15.64
C ARG A 109 -2.53 -4.50 16.02
N TYR A 110 -2.63 -4.05 17.27
CA TYR A 110 -1.74 -3.01 17.80
C TYR A 110 -0.30 -3.54 17.87
N GLY A 111 0.64 -2.76 17.34
CA GLY A 111 2.05 -3.13 17.28
C GLY A 111 2.37 -4.41 16.48
N GLY A 112 1.39 -4.97 15.74
CA GLY A 112 1.51 -6.29 15.12
C GLY A 112 1.49 -7.44 16.12
N GLU A 113 1.19 -7.19 17.40
CA GLU A 113 1.21 -8.14 18.52
C GLU A 113 -0.15 -8.85 18.72
N ALA A 114 -0.44 -9.31 19.94
CA ALA A 114 -1.60 -10.16 20.19
C ALA A 114 -2.93 -9.40 20.22
N GLU A 115 -2.93 -8.08 20.54
CA GLU A 115 -4.16 -7.31 20.73
C GLU A 115 -4.83 -6.94 19.39
N PRO A 116 -6.02 -7.49 19.07
CA PRO A 116 -6.71 -7.17 17.83
C PRO A 116 -7.37 -5.79 17.90
N VAL A 117 -7.48 -5.14 16.74
CA VAL A 117 -8.22 -3.90 16.55
C VAL A 117 -8.91 -3.88 15.19
N VAL A 118 -10.06 -3.21 15.12
CA VAL A 118 -10.79 -2.97 13.87
C VAL A 118 -10.94 -1.47 13.68
N PHE A 119 -10.31 -0.95 12.63
CA PHE A 119 -10.53 0.43 12.18
C PHE A 119 -11.66 0.45 11.15
N ARG A 120 -12.41 1.55 11.10
CA ARG A 120 -13.53 1.72 10.19
C ARG A 120 -13.28 2.88 9.24
N VAL A 121 -13.52 2.64 7.96
CA VAL A 121 -13.74 3.72 6.99
C VAL A 121 -15.25 3.83 6.80
N ALA A 122 -15.79 5.01 7.04
CA ALA A 122 -17.21 5.30 6.93
C ALA A 122 -17.41 6.71 6.37
N ASP A 123 -18.38 6.89 5.49
CA ASP A 123 -18.71 8.19 4.87
C ASP A 123 -17.50 8.88 4.22
N GLY A 124 -16.62 8.08 3.61
CA GLY A 124 -15.42 8.55 2.90
C GLY A 124 -14.28 9.02 3.81
N ALA A 125 -14.27 8.64 5.10
CA ALA A 125 -13.21 8.95 6.05
C ALA A 125 -12.86 7.76 6.95
N LEU A 126 -11.59 7.65 7.35
CA LEU A 126 -11.19 6.77 8.45
C LEU A 126 -11.67 7.38 9.76
N VAL A 127 -12.47 6.62 10.51
CA VAL A 127 -13.00 7.06 11.82
C VAL A 127 -11.84 7.29 12.77
N ASP A 128 -11.74 8.51 13.29
CA ASP A 128 -10.68 8.87 14.24
C ASP A 128 -11.01 8.32 15.63
N THR A 129 -10.18 7.41 16.11
CA THR A 129 -10.28 6.83 17.47
C THR A 129 -9.27 7.44 18.45
N GLY A 130 -8.47 8.40 17.98
CA GLY A 130 -7.34 8.96 18.74
C GLY A 130 -6.08 8.07 18.66
N ASP A 131 -6.16 6.93 17.99
CA ASP A 131 -5.00 6.04 17.79
C ASP A 131 -3.97 6.67 16.83
N LEU A 132 -2.77 6.15 16.87
CA LEU A 132 -1.63 6.62 16.11
C LEU A 132 -1.13 5.55 15.14
N PHE A 133 -0.51 5.96 14.05
CA PHE A 133 0.16 5.08 13.10
C PHE A 133 1.65 5.39 13.05
N HIS A 134 2.46 4.41 13.37
CA HIS A 134 3.92 4.51 13.41
C HIS A 134 4.56 3.96 12.14
N LEU A 135 5.57 4.68 11.63
CA LEU A 135 6.41 4.30 10.50
C LEU A 135 7.87 4.28 10.96
N SER A 136 8.48 3.12 11.02
CA SER A 136 9.84 2.94 11.51
C SER A 136 10.92 3.25 10.47
N THR A 137 10.59 3.14 9.17
CA THR A 137 11.55 3.20 8.05
C THR A 137 11.36 4.51 7.27
N PRO A 138 12.42 5.32 7.05
CA PRO A 138 12.36 6.53 6.22
C PRO A 138 11.87 6.27 4.81
N ALA A 139 11.16 7.25 4.22
CA ALA A 139 10.49 7.11 2.93
C ALA A 139 11.44 6.67 1.78
N ALA A 140 12.64 7.22 1.72
CA ALA A 140 13.66 6.84 0.73
C ALA A 140 14.06 5.36 0.77
N ARG A 141 13.84 4.70 1.90
CA ARG A 141 14.27 3.31 2.14
C ARG A 141 13.15 2.28 2.12
N TRP A 142 11.90 2.69 1.83
CA TRP A 142 10.77 1.74 1.82
C TRP A 142 10.98 0.60 0.83
N TRP A 143 11.63 0.87 -0.29
CA TRP A 143 11.87 -0.12 -1.34
C TRP A 143 13.17 -0.92 -1.18
N ASP A 144 14.00 -0.63 -0.19
CA ASP A 144 15.14 -1.51 0.15
C ASP A 144 14.63 -2.90 0.54
N ASN A 145 13.52 -2.94 1.30
CA ASN A 145 12.74 -4.13 1.61
C ASN A 145 11.31 -3.69 1.99
N VAL A 146 10.44 -3.56 1.00
CA VAL A 146 9.09 -3.01 1.22
C VAL A 146 8.21 -3.93 2.07
N ILE A 147 8.46 -5.24 2.07
CA ILE A 147 7.74 -6.18 2.96
C ILE A 147 8.09 -5.91 4.42
N PHE A 148 9.40 -5.76 4.73
CA PHE A 148 9.85 -5.40 6.07
C PHE A 148 9.33 -4.01 6.48
N ALA A 149 9.43 -3.01 5.61
CA ALA A 149 8.93 -1.66 5.87
C ALA A 149 7.44 -1.69 6.24
N CYS A 150 6.60 -2.31 5.39
CA CYS A 150 5.17 -2.44 5.68
C CYS A 150 4.89 -3.25 6.96
N ALA A 151 5.61 -4.36 7.18
CA ALA A 151 5.44 -5.17 8.40
C ALA A 151 5.82 -4.44 9.68
N SER A 152 6.68 -3.41 9.60
CA SER A 152 7.08 -2.59 10.74
C SER A 152 6.23 -1.31 10.91
N PHE A 153 5.26 -1.06 10.04
CA PHE A 153 4.32 0.06 10.11
C PHE A 153 3.06 -0.37 10.84
N GLN A 154 2.90 0.09 12.08
CA GLN A 154 1.91 -0.46 13.00
C GLN A 154 1.04 0.61 13.65
N PRO A 155 -0.23 0.30 13.98
CA PRO A 155 -1.08 1.17 14.79
C PRO A 155 -0.76 1.02 16.28
N PHE A 156 -0.97 2.11 17.04
CA PHE A 156 -0.77 2.18 18.49
C PHE A 156 -1.82 3.08 19.14
N ARG A 157 -2.12 2.82 20.42
CA ARG A 157 -3.08 3.62 21.20
C ARG A 157 -2.52 4.98 21.64
N SER A 158 -1.21 5.11 21.76
CA SER A 158 -0.55 6.32 22.27
C SER A 158 0.91 6.42 21.86
N ALA A 159 1.51 7.59 22.04
CA ALA A 159 2.93 7.82 21.83
C ALA A 159 3.80 6.96 22.78
N ASP A 160 3.36 6.79 24.03
CA ASP A 160 4.09 5.94 25.00
C ASP A 160 4.10 4.47 24.54
N ALA A 161 3.01 3.99 23.94
CA ALA A 161 2.94 2.64 23.38
C ALA A 161 3.89 2.47 22.18
N VAL A 162 4.05 3.51 21.33
CA VAL A 162 5.06 3.52 20.26
C VAL A 162 6.47 3.44 20.86
N ASP A 163 6.79 4.27 21.86
CA ASP A 163 8.10 4.34 22.48
C ASP A 163 8.45 3.02 23.17
N ASP A 164 7.51 2.40 23.86
CA ASP A 164 7.67 1.10 24.48
C ASP A 164 7.95 -0.01 23.46
N TRP A 165 7.16 -0.04 22.40
CA TRP A 165 7.33 -1.01 21.32
C TRP A 165 8.69 -0.85 20.62
N CYS A 166 9.07 0.37 20.27
CA CYS A 166 10.37 0.67 19.66
C CYS A 166 11.53 0.18 20.53
N ARG A 167 11.44 0.40 21.84
CA ARG A 167 12.45 -0.06 22.80
C ARG A 167 12.52 -1.60 22.87
N ARG A 168 11.36 -2.27 22.99
CA ARG A 168 11.29 -3.74 23.08
C ARG A 168 11.78 -4.44 21.81
N HIS A 169 11.50 -3.88 20.64
CA HIS A 169 11.84 -4.47 19.36
C HIS A 169 13.13 -3.90 18.74
N ALA A 170 13.85 -3.03 19.46
CA ALA A 170 15.04 -2.33 18.96
C ALA A 170 14.81 -1.63 17.61
N MET A 171 13.60 -1.04 17.42
CA MET A 171 13.20 -0.35 16.20
C MET A 171 13.37 1.17 16.35
N PRO A 172 13.72 1.87 15.27
CA PRO A 172 13.75 3.34 15.26
C PRO A 172 12.36 3.92 15.53
N LYS A 173 12.29 5.04 16.25
CA LYS A 173 11.02 5.75 16.49
C LYS A 173 10.39 6.27 15.18
N GLY A 174 11.19 6.64 14.19
CA GLY A 174 10.69 7.08 12.87
C GLY A 174 9.65 8.20 12.92
N ALA A 175 8.57 8.07 12.14
CA ALA A 175 7.47 9.02 12.09
C ALA A 175 6.19 8.43 12.72
N VAL A 176 5.36 9.32 13.27
CA VAL A 176 4.06 8.95 13.86
C VAL A 176 3.00 9.88 13.27
N LEU A 177 1.93 9.30 12.73
CA LEU A 177 0.81 10.01 12.13
C LEU A 177 -0.45 9.81 12.98
N SER A 178 -1.33 10.83 13.02
CA SER A 178 -2.71 10.62 13.43
C SER A 178 -3.50 9.85 12.36
N LEU A 179 -4.63 9.25 12.73
CA LEU A 179 -5.48 8.54 11.76
C LEU A 179 -6.03 9.47 10.66
N PRO A 180 -6.48 10.70 10.93
CA PRO A 180 -6.87 11.64 9.87
C PRO A 180 -5.73 11.96 8.90
N GLN A 181 -4.50 12.11 9.39
CA GLN A 181 -3.32 12.36 8.57
C GLN A 181 -2.97 11.14 7.70
N LEU A 182 -2.99 9.94 8.29
CA LEU A 182 -2.83 8.68 7.57
C LEU A 182 -3.87 8.52 6.45
N TRP A 183 -5.16 8.78 6.75
CA TRP A 183 -6.24 8.69 5.77
C TRP A 183 -6.06 9.68 4.62
N GLY A 184 -5.81 10.95 4.94
CA GLY A 184 -5.56 11.97 3.93
C GLY A 184 -4.44 11.56 2.99
N PHE A 185 -3.33 11.09 3.54
CA PHE A 185 -2.19 10.61 2.77
C PHE A 185 -2.54 9.39 1.91
N ALA A 186 -3.20 8.36 2.47
CA ALA A 186 -3.59 7.16 1.72
C ALA A 186 -4.58 7.48 0.59
N ARG A 187 -5.56 8.36 0.84
CA ARG A 187 -6.54 8.80 -0.15
C ARG A 187 -5.91 9.57 -1.30
N ASP A 188 -5.00 10.50 -1.01
CA ASP A 188 -4.29 11.27 -2.04
C ASP A 188 -3.36 10.35 -2.86
N TRP A 189 -2.75 9.35 -2.22
CA TRP A 189 -1.86 8.44 -2.91
C TRP A 189 -2.58 7.40 -3.77
N TYR A 190 -3.62 6.75 -3.25
CA TYR A 190 -4.24 5.58 -3.87
C TYR A 190 -5.63 5.85 -4.48
N GLY A 191 -6.30 6.92 -4.07
CA GLY A 191 -7.72 7.13 -4.40
C GLY A 191 -8.05 7.19 -5.88
N SER A 192 -7.11 7.50 -6.76
CA SER A 192 -7.32 7.53 -8.22
C SER A 192 -6.96 6.21 -8.93
N TYR A 193 -6.34 5.23 -8.24
CA TYR A 193 -5.73 4.05 -8.88
C TYR A 193 -6.69 3.18 -9.72
N LEU A 194 -7.97 3.17 -9.42
CA LEU A 194 -8.98 2.42 -10.18
C LEU A 194 -9.76 3.28 -11.18
N ARG A 195 -9.69 4.62 -11.05
CA ARG A 195 -10.45 5.56 -11.88
C ARG A 195 -9.63 6.18 -13.01
N GLU A 196 -8.33 6.27 -12.82
CA GLU A 196 -7.39 6.90 -13.76
C GLU A 196 -6.39 5.87 -14.30
N PRO A 197 -5.83 6.09 -15.50
CA PRO A 197 -4.69 5.31 -15.96
C PRO A 197 -3.56 5.38 -14.94
N TRP A 198 -3.09 4.22 -14.49
CA TRP A 198 -1.99 4.19 -13.54
C TRP A 198 -0.69 4.67 -14.21
N ARG A 199 0.05 5.50 -13.51
CA ARG A 199 1.42 5.87 -13.85
C ARG A 199 2.28 5.98 -12.59
N LYS A 200 3.57 5.77 -12.75
CA LYS A 200 4.51 5.97 -11.65
C LYS A 200 4.68 7.47 -11.40
N ARG A 201 4.58 7.90 -10.14
CA ARG A 201 4.83 9.29 -9.75
C ARG A 201 6.32 9.61 -9.86
N SER A 202 6.65 10.83 -10.28
CA SER A 202 7.99 11.37 -10.18
C SER A 202 8.35 11.69 -8.71
N ALA A 203 9.65 11.85 -8.41
CA ALA A 203 10.10 12.25 -7.07
C ALA A 203 9.48 13.59 -6.65
N GLU A 204 9.32 14.54 -7.59
CA GLU A 204 8.68 15.82 -7.32
C GLU A 204 7.20 15.66 -6.91
N GLU A 205 6.44 14.83 -7.62
CA GLU A 205 5.04 14.54 -7.27
C GLU A 205 4.91 13.84 -5.92
N VAL A 206 5.88 12.98 -5.59
CA VAL A 206 5.95 12.34 -4.25
C VAL A 206 6.17 13.39 -3.17
N ARG A 207 7.14 14.30 -3.35
CA ARG A 207 7.39 15.41 -2.42
C ARG A 207 6.16 16.29 -2.23
N GLN A 208 5.45 16.62 -3.31
CA GLN A 208 4.21 17.41 -3.25
C GLN A 208 3.10 16.69 -2.46
N VAL A 209 2.95 15.37 -2.62
CA VAL A 209 2.02 14.59 -1.80
C VAL A 209 2.41 14.68 -0.33
N PHE A 210 3.67 14.47 0.02
CA PHE A 210 4.13 14.56 1.40
C PHE A 210 3.88 15.95 2.00
N GLN A 211 4.19 17.03 1.28
CA GLN A 211 3.98 18.40 1.72
C GLN A 211 2.50 18.71 2.00
N ARG A 212 1.57 18.25 1.15
CA ARG A 212 0.12 18.45 1.36
C ARG A 212 -0.38 17.84 2.67
N HIS A 213 0.29 16.80 3.16
CA HIS A 213 -0.08 16.12 4.40
C HIS A 213 0.84 16.48 5.58
N ALA A 214 1.61 17.58 5.48
CA ALA A 214 2.58 18.01 6.48
C ALA A 214 3.62 16.93 6.85
N LEU A 215 3.93 16.03 5.89
CA LEU A 215 4.97 15.01 6.01
C LEU A 215 6.29 15.62 5.56
N THR A 216 7.03 16.20 6.51
CA THR A 216 8.24 16.99 6.25
C THR A 216 9.43 16.50 7.07
N GLY A 217 10.63 16.99 6.71
CA GLY A 217 11.88 16.65 7.38
C GLY A 217 12.57 15.42 6.80
N PRO A 218 13.74 15.05 7.36
CA PRO A 218 14.64 14.03 6.77
C PRO A 218 14.00 12.64 6.60
N PHE A 219 13.01 12.30 7.44
CA PHE A 219 12.30 11.03 7.34
C PHE A 219 11.51 10.88 6.03
N TRP A 220 11.04 11.98 5.47
CA TRP A 220 10.20 12.04 4.27
C TRP A 220 10.96 12.48 3.00
N ASP A 221 12.25 12.68 3.12
CA ASP A 221 13.09 13.01 1.96
C ASP A 221 13.25 11.77 1.06
N VAL A 222 12.96 11.93 -0.22
CA VAL A 222 13.04 10.84 -1.23
C VAL A 222 14.08 11.11 -2.32
N GLY A 223 14.94 12.13 -2.10
CA GLY A 223 15.99 12.50 -3.05
C GLY A 223 15.52 13.39 -4.20
#